data_69a42b76a9a238b94726555b3edc9d59
#
_entry.id   69a42b76a9a238b94726555b3edc9d59
#
_cell.length_a   1.000
_cell.length_b   1.000
_cell.length_c   1.000
_cell.angle_alpha   90.00
_cell.angle_beta   90.00
_cell.angle_gamma   90.00
#
_symmetry.space_group_name_H-M   'P 1'
#
loop_
_entity.id
_entity.type
_entity.pdbx_description
1 polymer ?
#
loop_
_entity_poly.entity_id
_entity_poly.type
_entity_poly.pdbx_seq_one_letter_code
_entity_poly.pdbx_strand_id
1 'polypeptide(L)'
;MFKLLKFIIIFNCFYAVSQSPEELFRYANKAYNDGQYERAIKYYDSIISIGQHSPELYFNLANSHYKLNSIALSILNYEKALLLNPKNKSILNNLQYSKNMMLDNFTILPRTDIELFFNSVLNFTTSDGWAFIFIISLWFFVVLLFLFIKSSKPFLKRVLFLSSVFFLILCLTTLLNAISKEKFEKNSISAIVAINSESFRSEPNIRSEVLLTIHEGTKVLIVEEVEDWVNVKLINGNSGWVLKRNLYPIIFAK
;
A
#
# COMPACT_ATOMS: atom_id res chain seq x y z
N MET A 1 -71.25 9.47 22.14
CA MET A 1 -70.40 8.43 22.75
C MET A 1 -69.35 7.98 21.71
N PHE A 2 -68.19 8.66 21.65
CA PHE A 2 -67.12 8.34 20.71
C PHE A 2 -66.19 7.30 21.38
N LYS A 3 -66.16 6.08 20.80
CA LYS A 3 -65.17 5.08 21.20
C LYS A 3 -63.82 5.42 20.50
N LEU A 4 -62.85 5.88 21.29
CA LEU A 4 -61.47 6.06 20.85
C LEU A 4 -60.83 4.67 20.62
N LEU A 5 -60.67 4.33 19.34
CA LEU A 5 -59.93 3.14 18.95
C LEU A 5 -58.43 3.47 19.13
N LYS A 6 -57.80 2.97 20.20
CA LYS A 6 -56.37 3.08 20.42
C LYS A 6 -55.68 2.12 19.45
N PHE A 7 -55.13 2.69 18.36
CA PHE A 7 -54.25 1.98 17.41
C PHE A 7 -52.86 1.90 18.07
N ILE A 8 -52.59 0.77 18.70
CA ILE A 8 -51.20 0.47 19.19
C ILE A 8 -50.42 0.02 17.97
N ILE A 9 -49.65 0.94 17.38
CA ILE A 9 -48.60 0.60 16.42
C ILE A 9 -47.49 -0.04 17.19
N ILE A 10 -47.41 -1.35 17.18
CA ILE A 10 -46.25 -2.10 17.66
C ILE A 10 -45.15 -1.87 16.59
N PHE A 11 -44.30 -0.88 16.86
CA PHE A 11 -43.06 -0.68 16.11
C PHE A 11 -42.13 -1.84 16.51
N ASN A 12 -42.20 -2.96 15.79
CA ASN A 12 -41.21 -4.01 15.83
C ASN A 12 -39.95 -3.43 15.22
N CYS A 13 -39.13 -2.76 16.02
CA CYS A 13 -37.73 -2.56 15.71
C CYS A 13 -37.08 -3.94 15.63
N PHE A 14 -37.00 -4.49 14.44
CA PHE A 14 -36.04 -5.53 14.15
C PHE A 14 -34.66 -4.90 14.40
N TYR A 15 -34.14 -5.06 15.60
CA TYR A 15 -32.72 -4.93 15.83
C TYR A 15 -32.08 -6.02 14.98
N ALA A 16 -31.67 -5.68 13.77
CA ALA A 16 -30.67 -6.45 13.07
C ALA A 16 -29.47 -6.46 14.03
N VAL A 17 -29.26 -7.56 14.74
CA VAL A 17 -28.06 -7.78 15.53
C VAL A 17 -26.93 -7.90 14.51
N SER A 18 -26.42 -6.75 14.10
CA SER A 18 -25.17 -6.70 13.33
C SER A 18 -24.09 -7.23 14.26
N GLN A 19 -23.52 -8.35 13.89
CA GLN A 19 -22.38 -8.91 14.63
C GLN A 19 -21.26 -7.86 14.66
N SER A 20 -20.66 -7.66 15.83
CA SER A 20 -19.55 -6.71 15.93
C SER A 20 -18.35 -7.22 15.13
N PRO A 21 -17.47 -6.33 14.64
CA PRO A 21 -16.24 -6.73 13.95
C PRO A 21 -15.39 -7.71 14.79
N GLU A 22 -15.37 -7.53 16.10
CA GLU A 22 -14.64 -8.37 17.05
C GLU A 22 -15.26 -9.79 17.16
N GLU A 23 -16.59 -9.89 17.14
CA GLU A 23 -17.29 -11.18 17.10
C GLU A 23 -17.04 -11.90 15.77
N LEU A 24 -17.16 -11.20 14.66
CA LEU A 24 -16.86 -11.75 13.33
C LEU A 24 -15.41 -12.25 13.26
N PHE A 25 -14.45 -11.48 13.80
CA PHE A 25 -13.04 -11.87 13.84
C PHE A 25 -12.82 -13.14 14.69
N ARG A 26 -13.50 -13.24 15.84
CA ARG A 26 -13.46 -14.45 16.68
C ARG A 26 -14.03 -15.67 15.96
N TYR A 27 -15.17 -15.52 15.24
CA TYR A 27 -15.75 -16.61 14.45
C TYR A 27 -14.86 -17.01 13.29
N ALA A 28 -14.23 -16.05 12.62
CA ALA A 28 -13.28 -16.30 11.56
C ALA A 28 -12.08 -17.12 12.06
N ASN A 29 -11.46 -16.70 13.16
CA ASN A 29 -10.33 -17.41 13.77
C ASN A 29 -10.72 -18.82 14.22
N LYS A 30 -11.92 -19.00 14.79
CA LYS A 30 -12.43 -20.32 15.16
C LYS A 30 -12.60 -21.19 13.92
N ALA A 31 -13.26 -20.70 12.87
CA ALA A 31 -13.44 -21.45 11.62
C ALA A 31 -12.08 -21.83 10.99
N TYR A 32 -11.10 -20.92 11.02
CA TYR A 32 -9.73 -21.21 10.56
C TYR A 32 -9.09 -22.36 11.35
N ASN A 33 -9.17 -22.32 12.69
CA ASN A 33 -8.62 -23.35 13.56
C ASN A 33 -9.33 -24.71 13.41
N ASP A 34 -10.62 -24.70 13.06
CA ASP A 34 -11.43 -25.88 12.79
C ASP A 34 -11.18 -26.42 11.35
N GLY A 35 -10.26 -25.81 10.56
CA GLY A 35 -9.96 -26.21 9.18
C GLY A 35 -11.00 -25.75 8.15
N GLN A 36 -11.99 -24.95 8.54
CA GLN A 36 -13.08 -24.45 7.69
C GLN A 36 -12.66 -23.13 7.00
N TYR A 37 -11.63 -23.20 6.12
CA TYR A 37 -10.97 -22.01 5.58
C TYR A 37 -11.90 -21.14 4.73
N GLU A 38 -12.80 -21.70 3.92
CA GLU A 38 -13.78 -20.93 3.14
C GLU A 38 -14.75 -20.17 4.04
N ARG A 39 -15.12 -20.76 5.19
CA ARG A 39 -15.97 -20.10 6.17
C ARG A 39 -15.23 -18.97 6.91
N ALA A 40 -13.96 -19.18 7.22
CA ALA A 40 -13.10 -18.15 7.79
C ALA A 40 -12.98 -16.94 6.86
N ILE A 41 -12.73 -17.18 5.55
CA ILE A 41 -12.68 -16.15 4.52
C ILE A 41 -13.97 -15.31 4.51
N LYS A 42 -15.15 -15.94 4.49
CA LYS A 42 -16.43 -15.23 4.49
C LYS A 42 -16.58 -14.29 5.68
N TYR A 43 -16.16 -14.71 6.88
CA TYR A 43 -16.19 -13.85 8.05
C TYR A 43 -15.19 -12.69 7.96
N TYR A 44 -13.95 -12.94 7.49
CA TYR A 44 -12.96 -11.88 7.29
C TYR A 44 -13.42 -10.87 6.23
N ASP A 45 -13.98 -11.34 5.11
CA ASP A 45 -14.53 -10.46 4.06
C ASP A 45 -15.70 -9.64 4.58
N SER A 46 -16.54 -10.19 5.48
CA SER A 46 -17.60 -9.43 6.13
C SER A 46 -17.05 -8.27 6.97
N ILE A 47 -15.91 -8.44 7.64
CA ILE A 47 -15.24 -7.37 8.39
C ILE A 47 -14.70 -6.30 7.44
N ILE A 48 -14.11 -6.71 6.32
CA ILE A 48 -13.61 -5.78 5.29
C ILE A 48 -14.76 -4.98 4.67
N SER A 49 -15.92 -5.61 4.43
CA SER A 49 -17.09 -4.96 3.81
C SER A 49 -17.71 -3.85 4.65
N ILE A 50 -17.50 -3.86 5.98
CA ILE A 50 -17.91 -2.79 6.89
C ILE A 50 -16.79 -1.75 7.11
N GLY A 51 -15.73 -1.76 6.27
CA GLY A 51 -14.66 -0.78 6.26
C GLY A 51 -13.61 -0.95 7.36
N GLN A 52 -13.53 -2.11 8.01
CA GLN A 52 -12.51 -2.36 9.02
C GLN A 52 -11.28 -3.02 8.39
N HIS A 53 -10.11 -2.45 8.68
CA HIS A 53 -8.84 -2.89 8.14
C HIS A 53 -7.79 -2.99 9.24
N SER A 54 -7.16 -4.15 9.41
CA SER A 54 -6.03 -4.35 10.32
C SER A 54 -4.98 -5.29 9.74
N PRO A 55 -3.72 -5.22 10.17
CA PRO A 55 -2.69 -6.14 9.72
C PRO A 55 -3.05 -7.59 10.03
N GLU A 56 -3.63 -7.85 11.20
CA GLU A 56 -4.02 -9.17 11.66
C GLU A 56 -5.16 -9.76 10.82
N LEU A 57 -6.13 -8.92 10.44
CA LEU A 57 -7.25 -9.32 9.58
C LEU A 57 -6.73 -9.83 8.22
N TYR A 58 -5.91 -9.03 7.56
CA TYR A 58 -5.35 -9.39 6.26
C TYR A 58 -4.36 -10.55 6.36
N PHE A 59 -3.59 -10.65 7.42
CA PHE A 59 -2.68 -11.77 7.67
C PHE A 59 -3.45 -13.10 7.80
N ASN A 60 -4.53 -13.13 8.59
CA ASN A 60 -5.31 -14.36 8.79
C ASN A 60 -6.14 -14.72 7.53
N LEU A 61 -6.65 -13.72 6.81
CA LEU A 61 -7.29 -13.92 5.51
C LEU A 61 -6.31 -14.52 4.49
N ALA A 62 -5.08 -13.98 4.43
CA ALA A 62 -4.01 -14.50 3.57
C ALA A 62 -3.65 -15.96 3.92
N ASN A 63 -3.54 -16.28 5.23
CA ASN A 63 -3.32 -17.64 5.69
C ASN A 63 -4.44 -18.58 5.25
N SER A 64 -5.70 -18.13 5.30
CA SER A 64 -6.86 -18.92 4.86
C SER A 64 -6.80 -19.23 3.36
N HIS A 65 -6.48 -18.23 2.53
CA HIS A 65 -6.27 -18.41 1.10
C HIS A 65 -5.08 -19.34 0.80
N TYR A 66 -3.98 -19.20 1.55
CA TYR A 66 -2.82 -20.08 1.42
C TYR A 66 -3.19 -21.56 1.66
N LYS A 67 -4.00 -21.85 2.70
CA LYS A 67 -4.49 -23.19 3.01
C LYS A 67 -5.37 -23.78 1.91
N LEU A 68 -6.06 -22.94 1.15
CA LEU A 68 -6.87 -23.32 -0.02
C LEU A 68 -6.09 -23.32 -1.34
N ASN A 69 -4.77 -23.12 -1.29
CA ASN A 69 -3.92 -23.02 -2.49
C ASN A 69 -4.31 -21.87 -3.46
N SER A 70 -4.99 -20.83 -2.95
CA SER A 70 -5.34 -19.63 -3.69
C SER A 70 -4.19 -18.62 -3.61
N ILE A 71 -3.15 -18.84 -4.41
CA ILE A 71 -1.84 -18.18 -4.24
C ILE A 71 -1.92 -16.67 -4.48
N ALA A 72 -2.59 -16.23 -5.56
CA ALA A 72 -2.75 -14.81 -5.86
C ALA A 72 -3.43 -14.04 -4.71
N LEU A 73 -4.54 -14.58 -4.16
CA LEU A 73 -5.28 -13.95 -3.06
C LEU A 73 -4.50 -13.99 -1.75
N SER A 74 -3.74 -15.06 -1.50
CA SER A 74 -2.84 -15.14 -0.35
C SER A 74 -1.79 -14.03 -0.41
N ILE A 75 -1.08 -13.89 -1.52
CA ILE A 75 -0.06 -12.85 -1.73
C ILE A 75 -0.69 -11.46 -1.62
N LEU A 76 -1.84 -11.23 -2.27
CA LEU A 76 -2.57 -9.96 -2.20
C LEU A 76 -2.81 -9.52 -0.74
N ASN A 77 -3.34 -10.43 0.07
CA ASN A 77 -3.70 -10.10 1.45
C ASN A 77 -2.47 -9.96 2.37
N TYR A 78 -1.39 -10.71 2.15
CA TYR A 78 -0.13 -10.44 2.85
C TYR A 78 0.46 -9.08 2.47
N GLU A 79 0.43 -8.71 1.19
CA GLU A 79 0.89 -7.38 0.76
C GLU A 79 0.04 -6.25 1.37
N LYS A 80 -1.31 -6.43 1.48
CA LYS A 80 -2.19 -5.51 2.20
C LYS A 80 -1.85 -5.43 3.69
N ALA A 81 -1.56 -6.57 4.34
CA ALA A 81 -1.12 -6.59 5.74
C ALA A 81 0.20 -5.83 5.94
N LEU A 82 1.15 -5.94 4.98
CA LEU A 82 2.41 -5.21 5.00
C LEU A 82 2.26 -3.71 4.77
N LEU A 83 1.24 -3.25 4.01
CA LEU A 83 0.95 -1.82 3.92
C LEU A 83 0.61 -1.21 5.30
N LEU A 84 -0.04 -1.99 6.18
CA LEU A 84 -0.43 -1.56 7.52
C LEU A 84 0.69 -1.79 8.56
N ASN A 85 1.51 -2.84 8.38
CA ASN A 85 2.62 -3.16 9.28
C ASN A 85 3.86 -3.66 8.51
N PRO A 86 4.66 -2.75 7.90
CA PRO A 86 5.73 -3.10 6.97
C PRO A 86 6.88 -3.93 7.55
N LYS A 87 7.08 -3.89 8.88
CA LYS A 87 8.21 -4.53 9.56
C LYS A 87 7.85 -5.84 10.26
N ASN A 88 6.62 -6.34 10.09
CA ASN A 88 6.18 -7.56 10.75
C ASN A 88 6.83 -8.80 10.12
N LYS A 89 7.69 -9.46 10.88
CA LYS A 89 8.45 -10.62 10.42
C LYS A 89 7.57 -11.82 10.07
N SER A 90 6.47 -12.04 10.79
CA SER A 90 5.56 -13.16 10.52
C SER A 90 4.87 -13.00 9.17
N ILE A 91 4.42 -11.78 8.84
CA ILE A 91 3.82 -11.48 7.54
C ILE A 91 4.86 -11.68 6.42
N LEU A 92 6.08 -11.15 6.60
CA LEU A 92 7.16 -11.29 5.61
C LEU A 92 7.52 -12.74 5.34
N ASN A 93 7.62 -13.57 6.38
CA ASN A 93 7.94 -14.99 6.26
C ASN A 93 6.83 -15.75 5.51
N ASN A 94 5.56 -15.52 5.89
CA ASN A 94 4.44 -16.22 5.27
C ASN A 94 4.22 -15.77 3.82
N LEU A 95 4.42 -14.49 3.52
CA LEU A 95 4.45 -13.99 2.15
C LEU A 95 5.54 -14.71 1.32
N GLN A 96 6.73 -14.91 1.90
CA GLN A 96 7.80 -15.64 1.20
C GLN A 96 7.41 -17.09 0.92
N TYR A 97 6.73 -17.77 1.85
CA TYR A 97 6.21 -19.13 1.59
C TYR A 97 5.19 -19.14 0.44
N SER A 98 4.29 -18.16 0.39
CA SER A 98 3.35 -18.04 -0.74
C SER A 98 4.05 -17.74 -2.05
N LYS A 99 5.08 -16.89 -2.05
CA LYS A 99 5.89 -16.58 -3.25
C LYS A 99 6.67 -17.79 -3.76
N ASN A 100 7.11 -18.68 -2.88
CA ASN A 100 7.80 -19.92 -3.29
C ASN A 100 6.87 -20.92 -4.04
N MET A 101 5.55 -20.72 -3.99
CA MET A 101 4.57 -21.52 -4.73
C MET A 101 4.25 -20.95 -6.12
N MET A 102 4.74 -19.73 -6.43
CA MET A 102 4.55 -19.13 -7.75
C MET A 102 5.36 -19.84 -8.82
N LEU A 103 4.84 -19.81 -10.06
CA LEU A 103 5.56 -20.28 -11.23
C LEU A 103 6.64 -19.30 -11.68
N ASP A 104 6.35 -18.01 -11.54
CA ASP A 104 7.26 -16.95 -11.97
C ASP A 104 8.36 -16.69 -10.94
N ASN A 105 9.59 -16.77 -11.40
CA ASN A 105 10.76 -16.43 -10.59
C ASN A 105 11.62 -15.39 -11.34
N PHE A 106 11.23 -14.12 -11.19
CA PHE A 106 11.97 -13.03 -11.80
C PHE A 106 13.18 -12.65 -10.95
N THR A 107 14.35 -12.66 -11.56
CA THR A 107 15.56 -12.16 -10.90
C THR A 107 15.48 -10.65 -10.78
N ILE A 108 15.68 -10.16 -9.55
CA ILE A 108 15.78 -8.72 -9.30
C ILE A 108 17.07 -8.23 -9.93
N LEU A 109 16.97 -7.23 -10.80
CA LEU A 109 18.16 -6.56 -11.32
C LEU A 109 18.94 -5.94 -10.14
N PRO A 110 20.26 -6.17 -10.06
CA PRO A 110 21.06 -5.53 -9.03
C PRO A 110 20.98 -4.02 -9.19
N ARG A 111 20.58 -3.34 -8.11
CA ARG A 111 20.55 -1.88 -8.07
C ARG A 111 21.95 -1.36 -7.88
N THR A 112 22.25 -0.23 -8.51
CA THR A 112 23.54 0.45 -8.28
C THR A 112 23.61 1.00 -6.86
N ASP A 113 24.81 1.11 -6.29
CA ASP A 113 25.02 1.69 -4.95
C ASP A 113 24.42 3.10 -4.83
N ILE A 114 24.46 3.86 -5.92
CA ILE A 114 23.86 5.19 -6.01
C ILE A 114 22.32 5.12 -5.87
N GLU A 115 21.67 4.21 -6.58
CA GLU A 115 20.21 4.00 -6.44
C GLU A 115 19.83 3.53 -5.04
N LEU A 116 20.62 2.65 -4.44
CA LEU A 116 20.42 2.18 -3.06
C LEU A 116 20.53 3.34 -2.07
N PHE A 117 21.51 4.22 -2.26
CA PHE A 117 21.68 5.41 -1.42
C PHE A 117 20.48 6.36 -1.54
N PHE A 118 20.07 6.76 -2.77
CA PHE A 118 18.94 7.64 -2.96
C PHE A 118 17.63 7.04 -2.46
N ASN A 119 17.40 5.75 -2.67
CA ASN A 119 16.24 5.06 -2.13
C ASN A 119 16.27 5.00 -0.59
N SER A 120 17.44 4.82 0.01
CA SER A 120 17.61 4.86 1.47
C SER A 120 17.25 6.24 2.04
N VAL A 121 17.74 7.32 1.40
CA VAL A 121 17.42 8.70 1.78
C VAL A 121 15.91 8.93 1.63
N LEU A 122 15.33 8.63 0.47
CA LEU A 122 13.90 8.87 0.21
C LEU A 122 12.99 8.08 1.17
N ASN A 123 13.39 6.86 1.55
CA ASN A 123 12.64 6.00 2.47
C ASN A 123 13.01 6.20 3.95
N PHE A 124 13.82 7.20 4.28
CA PHE A 124 14.15 7.54 5.66
C PHE A 124 12.90 7.87 6.48
N THR A 125 11.95 8.59 5.86
CA THR A 125 10.67 8.93 6.48
C THR A 125 9.54 8.96 5.43
N THR A 126 8.30 9.20 5.86
CA THR A 126 7.13 9.41 5.00
C THR A 126 7.17 10.76 4.30
N SER A 127 6.27 10.98 3.32
CA SER A 127 6.09 12.30 2.67
C SER A 127 5.80 13.40 3.70
N ASP A 128 4.91 13.12 4.68
CA ASP A 128 4.60 14.05 5.79
C ASP A 128 5.82 14.31 6.69
N GLY A 129 6.64 13.29 6.95
CA GLY A 129 7.88 13.43 7.71
C GLY A 129 8.87 14.34 7.01
N TRP A 130 9.05 14.22 5.69
CA TRP A 130 9.86 15.13 4.90
C TRP A 130 9.31 16.57 4.91
N ALA A 131 7.98 16.75 4.80
CA ALA A 131 7.33 18.05 4.90
C ALA A 131 7.55 18.68 6.29
N PHE A 132 7.53 17.90 7.36
CA PHE A 132 7.83 18.40 8.71
C PHE A 132 9.29 18.87 8.86
N ILE A 133 10.25 18.10 8.34
CA ILE A 133 11.67 18.49 8.32
C ILE A 133 11.87 19.77 7.49
N PHE A 134 11.15 19.92 6.36
CA PHE A 134 11.15 21.14 5.56
C PHE A 134 10.71 22.35 6.38
N ILE A 135 9.58 22.27 7.11
CA ILE A 135 9.07 23.36 7.93
C ILE A 135 10.08 23.78 9.01
N ILE A 136 10.69 22.80 9.69
CA ILE A 136 11.70 23.07 10.71
C ILE A 136 12.93 23.75 10.09
N SER A 137 13.44 23.25 8.97
CA SER A 137 14.60 23.83 8.29
C SER A 137 14.33 25.26 7.80
N LEU A 138 13.10 25.53 7.33
CA LEU A 138 12.67 26.85 6.92
C LEU A 138 12.66 27.84 8.11
N TRP A 139 12.17 27.40 9.27
CA TRP A 139 12.21 28.22 10.50
C TRP A 139 13.65 28.56 10.91
N PHE A 140 14.55 27.59 10.90
CA PHE A 140 15.96 27.85 11.19
C PHE A 140 16.57 28.80 10.17
N PHE A 141 16.31 28.65 8.89
CA PHE A 141 16.77 29.56 7.85
C PHE A 141 16.31 31.00 8.13
N VAL A 142 15.02 31.21 8.39
CA VAL A 142 14.46 32.56 8.63
C VAL A 142 15.07 33.19 9.88
N VAL A 143 15.20 32.44 10.98
CA VAL A 143 15.79 32.95 12.24
C VAL A 143 17.26 33.28 12.03
N LEU A 144 18.04 32.43 11.39
CA LEU A 144 19.46 32.70 11.15
C LEU A 144 19.67 33.89 10.20
N LEU A 145 18.85 34.03 9.19
CA LEU A 145 18.87 35.18 8.29
C LEU A 145 18.53 36.50 9.03
N PHE A 146 17.52 36.46 9.89
CA PHE A 146 17.20 37.62 10.73
C PHE A 146 18.35 38.00 11.65
N LEU A 147 18.98 37.04 12.33
CA LEU A 147 20.13 37.26 13.20
C LEU A 147 21.35 37.74 12.39
N PHE A 148 21.54 37.25 11.17
CA PHE A 148 22.58 37.75 10.26
C PHE A 148 22.41 39.24 9.96
N ILE A 149 21.19 39.67 9.64
CA ILE A 149 20.88 41.09 9.33
C ILE A 149 21.12 41.98 10.57
N LYS A 150 20.76 41.52 11.76
CA LYS A 150 20.89 42.25 13.02
C LYS A 150 22.34 42.27 13.57
N SER A 151 23.18 41.33 13.19
CA SER A 151 24.55 41.20 13.74
C SER A 151 25.47 42.29 13.19
N SER A 152 26.21 42.95 14.08
CA SER A 152 27.26 43.91 13.73
C SER A 152 28.67 43.32 13.83
N LYS A 153 28.85 42.14 14.45
CA LYS A 153 30.15 41.49 14.66
C LYS A 153 30.57 40.70 13.41
N PRO A 154 31.73 41.01 12.76
CA PRO A 154 32.11 40.40 11.48
C PRO A 154 32.21 38.88 11.52
N PHE A 155 32.77 38.32 12.57
CA PHE A 155 32.92 36.86 12.75
C PHE A 155 31.54 36.18 12.85
N LEU A 156 30.68 36.70 13.75
CA LEU A 156 29.32 36.14 13.95
C LEU A 156 28.48 36.25 12.68
N LYS A 157 28.63 37.37 11.95
CA LYS A 157 27.91 37.56 10.67
C LYS A 157 28.30 36.52 9.64
N ARG A 158 29.59 36.16 9.54
CA ARG A 158 30.02 35.07 8.62
C ARG A 158 29.45 33.70 9.00
N VAL A 159 29.47 33.38 10.29
CA VAL A 159 28.92 32.10 10.79
C VAL A 159 27.41 32.03 10.52
N LEU A 160 26.66 33.08 10.83
CA LEU A 160 25.21 33.18 10.61
C LEU A 160 24.85 33.07 9.13
N PHE A 161 25.65 33.70 8.25
CA PHE A 161 25.46 33.60 6.80
C PHE A 161 25.67 32.16 6.32
N LEU A 162 26.80 31.52 6.65
CA LEU A 162 27.06 30.14 6.24
C LEU A 162 26.02 29.16 6.77
N SER A 163 25.61 29.34 8.04
CA SER A 163 24.53 28.52 8.62
C SER A 163 23.19 28.75 7.92
N SER A 164 22.85 29.98 7.55
CA SER A 164 21.61 30.26 6.81
C SER A 164 21.60 29.63 5.42
N VAL A 165 22.75 29.68 4.70
CA VAL A 165 22.91 29.02 3.41
C VAL A 165 22.77 27.49 3.53
N PHE A 166 23.36 26.90 4.57
CA PHE A 166 23.20 25.46 4.85
C PHE A 166 21.72 25.09 5.06
N PHE A 167 20.99 25.83 5.90
CA PHE A 167 19.56 25.55 6.11
C PHE A 167 18.69 25.83 4.90
N LEU A 168 19.08 26.78 4.02
CA LEU A 168 18.40 26.99 2.74
C LEU A 168 18.56 25.76 1.83
N ILE A 169 19.76 25.21 1.71
CA ILE A 169 20.02 23.99 0.92
C ILE A 169 19.24 22.81 1.52
N LEU A 170 19.26 22.66 2.85
CA LEU A 170 18.49 21.62 3.54
C LEU A 170 16.98 21.77 3.29
N CYS A 171 16.45 22.99 3.31
CA CYS A 171 15.07 23.30 3.00
C CYS A 171 14.70 22.85 1.57
N LEU A 172 15.51 23.19 0.56
CA LEU A 172 15.28 22.82 -0.82
C LEU A 172 15.34 21.29 -1.02
N THR A 173 16.32 20.63 -0.44
CA THR A 173 16.46 19.17 -0.56
C THR A 173 15.32 18.42 0.12
N THR A 174 14.88 18.84 1.31
CA THR A 174 13.76 18.23 2.02
C THR A 174 12.42 18.46 1.31
N LEU A 175 12.22 19.62 0.68
CA LEU A 175 11.05 19.90 -0.15
C LEU A 175 11.00 18.98 -1.37
N LEU A 176 12.13 18.84 -2.08
CA LEU A 176 12.22 17.93 -3.23
C LEU A 176 11.95 16.47 -2.83
N ASN A 177 12.47 16.03 -1.69
CA ASN A 177 12.21 14.69 -1.16
C ASN A 177 10.74 14.51 -0.78
N ALA A 178 10.08 15.51 -0.16
CA ALA A 178 8.65 15.44 0.18
C ALA A 178 7.79 15.28 -1.08
N ILE A 179 8.02 16.10 -2.11
CA ILE A 179 7.28 16.04 -3.38
C ILE A 179 7.53 14.70 -4.11
N SER A 180 8.79 14.27 -4.16
CA SER A 180 9.15 13.02 -4.83
C SER A 180 8.54 11.81 -4.13
N LYS A 181 8.55 11.80 -2.79
CA LYS A 181 7.97 10.74 -1.98
C LYS A 181 6.45 10.69 -2.12
N GLU A 182 5.77 11.84 -2.05
CA GLU A 182 4.33 11.94 -2.27
C GLU A 182 3.92 11.42 -3.66
N LYS A 183 4.64 11.83 -4.70
CA LYS A 183 4.40 11.35 -6.06
C LYS A 183 4.61 9.84 -6.18
N PHE A 184 5.65 9.32 -5.53
CA PHE A 184 5.91 7.88 -5.50
C PHE A 184 4.78 7.13 -4.76
N GLU A 185 4.36 7.60 -3.59
CA GLU A 185 3.29 6.99 -2.78
C GLU A 185 1.93 7.02 -3.50
N LYS A 186 1.59 8.12 -4.18
CA LYS A 186 0.32 8.25 -4.92
C LYS A 186 0.27 7.46 -6.23
N ASN A 187 1.40 7.39 -6.96
CA ASN A 187 1.43 6.79 -8.29
C ASN A 187 1.89 5.33 -8.28
N SER A 188 2.35 4.81 -7.13
CA SER A 188 2.88 3.46 -7.03
C SER A 188 1.80 2.46 -6.60
N ILE A 189 0.72 2.36 -7.39
CA ILE A 189 -0.25 1.29 -7.17
C ILE A 189 0.36 -0.01 -7.68
N SER A 190 0.54 -0.96 -6.78
CA SER A 190 0.92 -2.33 -7.15
C SER A 190 -0.32 -3.19 -7.30
N ALA A 191 -0.22 -4.23 -8.10
CA ALA A 191 -1.27 -5.23 -8.25
C ALA A 191 -0.68 -6.63 -8.29
N ILE A 192 -1.53 -7.63 -8.06
CA ILE A 192 -1.20 -9.05 -8.17
C ILE A 192 -1.93 -9.62 -9.38
N VAL A 193 -1.24 -10.39 -10.22
CA VAL A 193 -1.87 -11.13 -11.33
C VAL A 193 -2.83 -12.16 -10.74
N ALA A 194 -4.09 -12.09 -11.19
CA ALA A 194 -5.22 -12.81 -10.60
C ALA A 194 -5.49 -14.18 -11.25
N ILE A 195 -5.00 -14.39 -12.47
CA ILE A 195 -5.29 -15.57 -13.30
C ILE A 195 -4.02 -16.40 -13.51
N ASN A 196 -4.23 -17.68 -13.79
CA ASN A 196 -3.13 -18.66 -13.92
C ASN A 196 -2.09 -18.28 -14.98
N SER A 197 -2.50 -17.56 -16.03
CA SER A 197 -1.62 -17.16 -17.12
C SER A 197 -2.14 -15.90 -17.79
N GLU A 198 -1.33 -14.86 -17.89
CA GLU A 198 -1.62 -13.59 -18.53
C GLU A 198 -0.57 -13.24 -19.57
N SER A 199 -1.03 -12.81 -20.73
CA SER A 199 -0.15 -12.35 -21.81
C SER A 199 0.36 -10.96 -21.54
N PHE A 200 1.66 -10.82 -21.37
CA PHE A 200 2.35 -9.54 -21.20
C PHE A 200 2.74 -9.01 -22.59
N ARG A 201 2.13 -7.92 -23.03
CA ARG A 201 2.15 -7.47 -24.43
C ARG A 201 2.92 -6.16 -24.63
N SER A 202 3.40 -5.96 -25.87
CA SER A 202 4.11 -4.72 -26.24
C SER A 202 3.19 -3.50 -26.33
N GLU A 203 1.91 -3.67 -26.70
CA GLU A 203 0.92 -2.61 -26.88
C GLU A 203 -0.44 -2.99 -26.29
N PRO A 204 -1.32 -2.01 -25.99
CA PRO A 204 -2.64 -2.24 -25.39
C PRO A 204 -3.66 -2.76 -26.41
N ASN A 205 -3.35 -3.87 -27.05
CA ASN A 205 -4.26 -4.54 -27.98
C ASN A 205 -3.97 -6.04 -28.06
N ILE A 206 -5.00 -6.85 -28.39
CA ILE A 206 -4.93 -8.32 -28.42
C ILE A 206 -4.08 -8.86 -29.57
N ARG A 207 -3.78 -8.05 -30.59
CA ARG A 207 -3.01 -8.45 -31.77
C ARG A 207 -1.53 -8.13 -31.64
N SER A 208 -1.15 -7.37 -30.61
CA SER A 208 0.24 -7.00 -30.36
C SER A 208 1.08 -8.22 -29.95
N GLU A 209 2.38 -8.08 -30.11
CA GLU A 209 3.35 -9.08 -29.75
C GLU A 209 3.27 -9.44 -28.25
N VAL A 210 3.31 -10.73 -27.94
CA VAL A 210 3.42 -11.23 -26.57
C VAL A 210 4.90 -11.29 -26.20
N LEU A 211 5.33 -10.40 -25.33
CA LEU A 211 6.73 -10.32 -24.88
C LEU A 211 7.10 -11.50 -23.97
N LEU A 212 6.18 -11.85 -23.08
CA LEU A 212 6.28 -13.00 -22.17
C LEU A 212 4.90 -13.35 -21.60
N THR A 213 4.81 -14.46 -20.92
CA THR A 213 3.64 -14.84 -20.12
C THR A 213 3.96 -14.67 -18.65
N ILE A 214 3.04 -14.08 -17.88
CA ILE A 214 3.13 -13.96 -16.43
C ILE A 214 2.01 -14.77 -15.78
N HIS A 215 2.27 -15.26 -14.55
CA HIS A 215 1.37 -16.18 -13.89
C HIS A 215 0.79 -15.57 -12.60
N GLU A 216 -0.21 -16.27 -12.04
CA GLU A 216 -0.88 -15.86 -10.81
C GLU A 216 0.12 -15.59 -9.66
N GLY A 217 -0.20 -14.58 -8.84
CA GLY A 217 0.64 -14.19 -7.72
C GLY A 217 1.75 -13.21 -8.09
N THR A 218 2.09 -13.05 -9.37
CA THR A 218 3.12 -12.10 -9.81
C THR A 218 2.73 -10.68 -9.44
N LYS A 219 3.60 -10.01 -8.66
CA LYS A 219 3.42 -8.61 -8.28
C LYS A 219 3.93 -7.70 -9.38
N VAL A 220 3.09 -6.75 -9.78
CA VAL A 220 3.38 -5.75 -10.81
C VAL A 220 3.15 -4.35 -10.27
N LEU A 221 3.88 -3.37 -10.80
CA LEU A 221 3.65 -1.95 -10.54
C LEU A 221 2.84 -1.36 -11.69
N ILE A 222 1.69 -0.76 -11.41
CA ILE A 222 0.87 -0.06 -12.39
C ILE A 222 1.56 1.26 -12.76
N VAL A 223 1.79 1.48 -14.06
CA VAL A 223 2.45 2.67 -14.60
C VAL A 223 1.43 3.59 -15.27
N GLU A 224 0.53 3.02 -16.08
CA GLU A 224 -0.43 3.74 -16.90
C GLU A 224 -1.66 2.88 -17.16
N GLU A 225 -2.82 3.52 -17.35
CA GLU A 225 -4.07 2.84 -17.68
C GLU A 225 -4.64 3.43 -18.96
N VAL A 226 -5.03 2.56 -19.90
CA VAL A 226 -5.69 2.93 -21.17
C VAL A 226 -6.85 1.97 -21.40
N GLU A 227 -8.07 2.46 -21.26
CA GLU A 227 -9.31 1.65 -21.38
C GLU A 227 -9.27 0.38 -20.51
N ASP A 228 -9.32 -0.80 -21.12
CA ASP A 228 -9.26 -2.10 -20.45
C ASP A 228 -7.85 -2.61 -20.20
N TRP A 229 -6.83 -1.86 -20.61
CA TRP A 229 -5.42 -2.24 -20.53
C TRP A 229 -4.67 -1.44 -19.48
N VAL A 230 -3.71 -2.09 -18.86
CA VAL A 230 -2.81 -1.48 -17.89
C VAL A 230 -1.37 -1.76 -18.29
N ASN A 231 -0.57 -0.70 -18.43
CA ASN A 231 0.87 -0.83 -18.54
C ASN A 231 1.43 -1.12 -17.16
N VAL A 232 2.11 -2.23 -17.02
CA VAL A 232 2.68 -2.65 -15.75
C VAL A 232 4.17 -2.90 -15.87
N LYS A 233 4.87 -2.68 -14.76
CA LYS A 233 6.31 -2.92 -14.64
C LYS A 233 6.55 -4.08 -13.69
N LEU A 234 7.33 -5.06 -14.15
CA LEU A 234 7.79 -6.20 -13.37
C LEU A 234 8.99 -5.81 -12.48
N ILE A 235 9.28 -6.67 -11.50
CA ILE A 235 10.41 -6.47 -10.56
C ILE A 235 11.79 -6.48 -11.25
N ASN A 236 11.90 -7.15 -12.42
CA ASN A 236 13.09 -7.16 -13.26
C ASN A 236 13.24 -5.92 -14.16
N GLY A 237 12.30 -4.95 -14.05
CA GLY A 237 12.34 -3.71 -14.81
C GLY A 237 11.60 -3.74 -16.15
N ASN A 238 11.19 -4.90 -16.66
CA ASN A 238 10.44 -5.01 -17.91
C ASN A 238 9.06 -4.35 -17.77
N SER A 239 8.62 -3.63 -18.80
CA SER A 239 7.31 -3.00 -18.87
C SER A 239 6.50 -3.58 -20.04
N GLY A 240 5.19 -3.69 -19.88
CA GLY A 240 4.29 -4.17 -20.91
C GLY A 240 2.83 -4.08 -20.48
N TRP A 241 1.93 -4.43 -21.37
CA TRP A 241 0.50 -4.28 -21.24
C TRP A 241 -0.20 -5.58 -20.88
N VAL A 242 -1.10 -5.51 -19.90
CA VAL A 242 -1.96 -6.62 -19.45
C VAL A 242 -3.40 -6.14 -19.31
N LEU A 243 -4.36 -7.05 -19.28
CA LEU A 243 -5.77 -6.71 -19.08
C LEU A 243 -6.03 -6.30 -17.62
N LYS A 244 -6.66 -5.16 -17.42
CA LYS A 244 -6.99 -4.61 -16.09
C LYS A 244 -7.80 -5.59 -15.22
N ARG A 245 -8.78 -6.28 -15.82
CA ARG A 245 -9.64 -7.26 -15.14
C ARG A 245 -8.89 -8.46 -14.55
N ASN A 246 -7.67 -8.73 -15.03
CA ASN A 246 -6.84 -9.85 -14.61
C ASN A 246 -5.85 -9.46 -13.50
N LEU A 247 -6.05 -8.29 -12.90
CA LEU A 247 -5.22 -7.76 -11.82
C LEU A 247 -6.04 -7.50 -10.55
N TYR A 248 -5.49 -7.89 -9.41
CA TYR A 248 -5.98 -7.49 -8.10
C TYR A 248 -5.14 -6.31 -7.58
N PRO A 249 -5.65 -5.08 -7.54
CA PRO A 249 -4.89 -3.95 -7.02
C PRO A 249 -4.68 -4.07 -5.51
N ILE A 250 -3.48 -3.70 -5.05
CA ILE A 250 -3.12 -3.71 -3.63
C ILE A 250 -3.59 -2.37 -3.03
N ILE A 251 -4.89 -2.25 -2.86
CA ILE A 251 -5.57 -1.10 -2.25
C ILE A 251 -6.58 -1.59 -1.22
N PHE A 252 -6.97 -0.72 -0.30
CA PHE A 252 -8.10 -1.01 0.60
C PHE A 252 -9.42 -0.64 -0.08
N ALA A 253 -10.45 -1.46 0.11
CA ALA A 253 -11.80 -1.11 -0.28
C ALA A 253 -12.25 0.12 0.53
N LYS A 254 -12.90 1.09 -0.15
CA LYS A 254 -13.49 2.25 0.50
C LYS A 254 -14.85 1.90 1.06
#